data_84869492ef7f9a2f8b6c2e8b3ec86ffb
#
_entry.id   84869492ef7f9a2f8b6c2e8b3ec86ffb
#
_cell.length_a   1.000
_cell.length_b   1.000
_cell.length_c   1.000
_cell.angle_alpha   90.00
_cell.angle_beta   90.00
_cell.angle_gamma   90.00
#
_symmetry.space_group_name_H-M   'P 1'
#
loop_
_entity.id
_entity.type
_entity.pdbx_description
1 polymer ?
#
loop_
_entity_poly.entity_id
_entity_poly.type
_entity_poly.pdbx_seq_one_letter_code
_entity_poly.pdbx_strand_id
1 'polypeptide(L)'
;MVDHKYFFDKSVELGFTTRDYESLVNLHENAARTLKIMGCTSVFEFGSGLGFFLSACQRIGLYRHVGYDINPYERDFAISKGVAPEKYLIGDFSKTKICKYDAIYSTEVFEHMTDEEIDKVMPKLYKACNKYFYFTSTPFYSADPDFDKEWGHINIKQKEEWIALFYHHGFDYLQDAKDVCSWGMIFKKKQNM
;
A
#
# COMPACT_ATOMS: atom_id res chain seq x y z
N MET A 1 -5.22 -19.56 8.57
CA MET A 1 -5.94 -18.97 7.42
C MET A 1 -6.42 -17.62 7.87
N VAL A 2 -6.05 -16.56 7.17
CA VAL A 2 -6.44 -15.18 7.52
C VAL A 2 -7.96 -15.05 7.36
N ASP A 3 -8.64 -14.57 8.39
CA ASP A 3 -10.08 -14.28 8.31
C ASP A 3 -10.30 -12.88 7.70
N HIS A 4 -10.44 -12.82 6.38
CA HIS A 4 -10.63 -11.59 5.64
C HIS A 4 -11.91 -10.83 6.06
N LYS A 5 -12.95 -11.56 6.47
CA LYS A 5 -14.19 -10.93 6.93
C LYS A 5 -13.96 -10.22 8.26
N TYR A 6 -13.20 -10.81 9.18
CA TYR A 6 -12.86 -10.20 10.46
C TYR A 6 -12.19 -8.82 10.27
N PHE A 7 -11.18 -8.72 9.41
CA PHE A 7 -10.50 -7.45 9.16
C PHE A 7 -11.43 -6.40 8.53
N PHE A 8 -12.29 -6.83 7.60
CA PHE A 8 -13.29 -5.93 7.04
C PHE A 8 -14.27 -5.43 8.11
N ASP A 9 -14.80 -6.32 8.97
CA ASP A 9 -15.73 -5.95 10.04
C ASP A 9 -15.07 -4.98 11.04
N LYS A 10 -13.77 -5.15 11.36
CA LYS A 10 -13.00 -4.20 12.17
C LYS A 10 -12.92 -2.81 11.51
N SER A 11 -12.68 -2.74 10.22
CA SER A 11 -12.67 -1.48 9.47
C SER A 11 -14.03 -0.77 9.51
N VAL A 12 -15.13 -1.55 9.52
CA VAL A 12 -16.49 -1.02 9.69
C VAL A 12 -16.69 -0.47 11.11
N GLU A 13 -16.31 -1.22 12.15
CA GLU A 13 -16.42 -0.81 13.55
C GLU A 13 -15.67 0.50 13.83
N LEU A 14 -14.47 0.66 13.26
CA LEU A 14 -13.66 1.88 13.40
C LEU A 14 -14.20 3.07 12.59
N GLY A 15 -15.18 2.85 11.73
CA GLY A 15 -15.78 3.91 10.91
C GLY A 15 -15.04 4.22 9.62
N PHE A 16 -14.05 3.43 9.23
CA PHE A 16 -13.28 3.63 7.99
C PHE A 16 -14.15 3.52 6.73
N THR A 17 -15.22 2.72 6.81
CA THR A 17 -16.18 2.56 5.70
C THR A 17 -17.25 3.65 5.63
N THR A 18 -17.38 4.48 6.67
CA THR A 18 -18.43 5.49 6.82
C THR A 18 -17.89 6.86 7.20
N ARG A 19 -17.79 7.13 8.50
CA ARG A 19 -17.41 8.44 9.08
C ARG A 19 -16.08 8.97 8.55
N ASP A 20 -15.07 8.11 8.46
CA ASP A 20 -13.70 8.51 8.16
C ASP A 20 -13.31 8.27 6.70
N TYR A 21 -14.18 7.65 5.88
CA TYR A 21 -13.85 7.28 4.50
C TYR A 21 -13.32 8.45 3.67
N GLU A 22 -14.04 9.56 3.66
CA GLU A 22 -13.68 10.74 2.87
C GLU A 22 -12.38 11.39 3.36
N SER A 23 -12.16 11.44 4.67
CA SER A 23 -10.92 11.99 5.22
C SER A 23 -9.71 11.09 4.88
N LEU A 24 -9.89 9.78 4.88
CA LEU A 24 -8.84 8.84 4.48
C LEU A 24 -8.56 8.92 2.98
N VAL A 25 -9.57 9.04 2.12
CA VAL A 25 -9.34 9.31 0.69
C VAL A 25 -8.56 10.61 0.48
N ASN A 26 -8.92 11.69 1.18
CA ASN A 26 -8.21 12.98 1.09
C ASN A 26 -6.74 12.87 1.57
N LEU A 27 -6.49 12.07 2.60
CA LEU A 27 -5.14 11.80 3.08
C LEU A 27 -4.30 11.11 1.99
N HIS A 28 -4.83 10.07 1.38
CA HIS A 28 -4.17 9.35 0.28
C HIS A 28 -4.06 10.20 -1.00
N GLU A 29 -4.94 11.20 -1.20
CA GLU A 29 -4.85 12.15 -2.31
C GLU A 29 -3.56 12.97 -2.23
N ASN A 30 -3.08 13.35 -1.04
CA ASN A 30 -1.81 14.05 -0.87
C ASN A 30 -0.64 13.19 -1.41
N ALA A 31 -0.58 11.91 -1.04
CA ALA A 31 0.45 10.99 -1.54
C ALA A 31 0.37 10.81 -3.07
N ALA A 32 -0.84 10.68 -3.62
CA ALA A 32 -1.03 10.58 -5.07
C ALA A 32 -0.57 11.86 -5.79
N ARG A 33 -0.80 13.05 -5.22
CA ARG A 33 -0.29 14.34 -5.73
C ARG A 33 1.23 14.41 -5.66
N THR A 34 1.83 13.98 -4.55
CA THR A 34 3.29 13.89 -4.40
C THR A 34 3.90 13.06 -5.52
N LEU A 35 3.39 11.84 -5.76
CA LEU A 35 3.86 11.00 -6.86
C LEU A 35 3.67 11.67 -8.24
N LYS A 36 2.54 12.36 -8.46
CA LYS A 36 2.28 13.10 -9.71
C LYS A 36 3.26 14.25 -9.90
N ILE A 37 3.57 15.02 -8.85
CA ILE A 37 4.59 16.10 -8.87
C ILE A 37 5.98 15.53 -9.17
N MET A 38 6.31 14.32 -8.68
CA MET A 38 7.54 13.60 -8.99
C MET A 38 7.59 13.04 -10.43
N GLY A 39 6.59 13.34 -11.26
CA GLY A 39 6.53 12.93 -12.66
C GLY A 39 6.06 11.48 -12.86
N CYS A 40 5.31 10.92 -11.93
CA CYS A 40 4.66 9.63 -12.12
C CYS A 40 3.34 9.82 -12.86
N THR A 41 3.15 9.04 -13.92
CA THR A 41 1.91 8.98 -14.71
C THR A 41 1.14 7.69 -14.49
N SER A 42 1.74 6.75 -13.78
CA SER A 42 1.16 5.45 -13.48
C SER A 42 1.61 4.92 -12.12
N VAL A 43 0.67 4.31 -11.38
CA VAL A 43 0.93 3.76 -10.04
C VAL A 43 0.26 2.38 -9.91
N PHE A 44 0.97 1.45 -9.31
CA PHE A 44 0.43 0.19 -8.83
C PHE A 44 0.38 0.22 -7.30
N GLU A 45 -0.78 -0.04 -6.72
CA GLU A 45 -0.95 -0.16 -5.28
C GLU A 45 -0.90 -1.63 -4.85
N PHE A 46 -0.04 -1.93 -3.89
CA PHE A 46 0.05 -3.24 -3.25
C PHE A 46 -0.53 -3.15 -1.84
N GLY A 47 -1.64 -3.87 -1.60
CA GLY A 47 -2.46 -3.75 -0.40
C GLY A 47 -3.45 -2.59 -0.50
N SER A 48 -4.46 -2.74 -1.38
CA SER A 48 -5.40 -1.63 -1.66
C SER A 48 -6.48 -1.46 -0.60
N GLY A 49 -6.72 -2.45 0.24
CA GLY A 49 -7.70 -2.40 1.32
C GLY A 49 -9.06 -1.86 0.83
N LEU A 50 -9.59 -0.88 1.55
CA LEU A 50 -10.87 -0.24 1.24
C LEU A 50 -10.83 0.69 0.00
N GLY A 51 -9.72 0.74 -0.74
CA GLY A 51 -9.59 1.47 -2.01
C GLY A 51 -9.42 2.99 -1.88
N PHE A 52 -8.94 3.49 -0.74
CA PHE A 52 -8.74 4.93 -0.51
C PHE A 52 -7.81 5.56 -1.55
N PHE A 53 -6.65 4.95 -1.80
CA PHE A 53 -5.69 5.48 -2.77
C PHE A 53 -6.18 5.35 -4.21
N LEU A 54 -6.89 4.27 -4.57
CA LEU A 54 -7.49 4.12 -5.89
C LEU A 54 -8.51 5.23 -6.15
N SER A 55 -9.38 5.52 -5.15
CA SER A 55 -10.33 6.62 -5.20
C SER A 55 -9.64 7.98 -5.31
N ALA A 56 -8.56 8.18 -4.56
CA ALA A 56 -7.73 9.38 -4.62
C ALA A 56 -7.09 9.58 -6.01
N CYS A 57 -6.50 8.53 -6.59
CA CYS A 57 -5.94 8.56 -7.94
C CYS A 57 -6.99 8.96 -8.99
N GLN A 58 -8.19 8.43 -8.87
CA GLN A 58 -9.30 8.76 -9.76
C GLN A 58 -9.68 10.24 -9.66
N ARG A 59 -9.77 10.79 -8.45
CA ARG A 59 -10.11 12.21 -8.21
C ARG A 59 -9.10 13.18 -8.81
N ILE A 60 -7.81 12.89 -8.70
CA ILE A 60 -6.76 13.78 -9.23
C ILE A 60 -6.42 13.55 -10.70
N GLY A 61 -7.13 12.63 -11.38
CA GLY A 61 -6.88 12.31 -12.78
C GLY A 61 -5.56 11.57 -13.01
N LEU A 62 -5.13 10.74 -12.09
CA LEU A 62 -4.04 9.78 -12.29
C LEU A 62 -4.63 8.46 -12.83
N TYR A 63 -5.07 8.48 -14.09
CA TYR A 63 -5.93 7.42 -14.65
C TYR A 63 -5.26 6.06 -14.86
N ARG A 64 -3.93 6.02 -14.97
CA ARG A 64 -3.19 4.77 -15.08
C ARG A 64 -2.80 4.26 -13.68
N HIS A 65 -3.80 3.85 -12.91
CA HIS A 65 -3.62 3.22 -11.61
C HIS A 65 -4.32 1.88 -11.56
N VAL A 66 -3.78 0.95 -10.80
CA VAL A 66 -4.35 -0.36 -10.49
C VAL A 66 -3.89 -0.74 -9.10
N GLY A 67 -4.78 -1.32 -8.33
CA GLY A 67 -4.48 -1.84 -7.00
C GLY A 67 -4.65 -3.36 -6.92
N TYR A 68 -4.07 -3.93 -5.89
CA TYR A 68 -4.17 -5.33 -5.55
C TYR A 68 -4.40 -5.49 -4.06
N ASP A 69 -5.29 -6.39 -3.71
CA ASP A 69 -5.45 -6.89 -2.35
C ASP A 69 -5.83 -8.37 -2.35
N ILE A 70 -5.73 -9.01 -1.19
CA ILE A 70 -6.16 -10.40 -0.98
C ILE A 70 -7.58 -10.47 -0.42
N ASN A 71 -8.11 -9.38 0.15
CA ASN A 71 -9.39 -9.34 0.86
C ASN A 71 -10.57 -9.04 -0.09
N PRO A 72 -11.46 -10.02 -0.37
CA PRO A 72 -12.57 -9.80 -1.28
C PRO A 72 -13.64 -8.84 -0.75
N TYR A 73 -13.83 -8.74 0.56
CA TYR A 73 -14.82 -7.85 1.18
C TYR A 73 -14.41 -6.39 1.02
N GLU A 74 -13.13 -6.07 1.17
CA GLU A 74 -12.60 -4.72 0.95
C GLU A 74 -12.68 -4.32 -0.52
N ARG A 75 -12.37 -5.25 -1.44
CA ARG A 75 -12.56 -5.03 -2.86
C ARG A 75 -14.01 -4.68 -3.19
N ASP A 76 -14.97 -5.48 -2.72
CA ASP A 76 -16.39 -5.26 -3.01
C ASP A 76 -16.86 -3.93 -2.42
N PHE A 77 -16.35 -3.55 -1.26
CA PHE A 77 -16.58 -2.23 -0.69
C PHE A 77 -16.00 -1.12 -1.57
N ALA A 78 -14.73 -1.21 -1.98
CA ALA A 78 -14.09 -0.21 -2.84
C ALA A 78 -14.88 -0.02 -4.16
N ILE A 79 -15.35 -1.10 -4.76
CA ILE A 79 -16.22 -1.05 -5.97
C ILE A 79 -17.53 -0.34 -5.65
N SER A 80 -18.15 -0.59 -4.49
CA SER A 80 -19.36 0.11 -4.06
C SER A 80 -19.17 1.63 -3.89
N LYS A 81 -17.92 2.06 -3.66
CA LYS A 81 -17.50 3.47 -3.57
C LYS A 81 -17.09 4.08 -4.92
N GLY A 82 -17.21 3.33 -6.02
CA GLY A 82 -16.96 3.82 -7.37
C GLY A 82 -15.58 3.50 -7.94
N VAL A 83 -14.78 2.67 -7.27
CA VAL A 83 -13.57 2.10 -7.88
C VAL A 83 -14.00 1.13 -8.98
N ALA A 84 -13.50 1.32 -10.20
CA ALA A 84 -13.84 0.45 -11.32
C ALA A 84 -13.30 -0.98 -11.08
N PRO A 85 -14.10 -2.04 -11.29
CA PRO A 85 -13.70 -3.42 -10.97
C PRO A 85 -12.39 -3.88 -11.59
N GLU A 86 -12.08 -3.41 -12.82
CA GLU A 86 -10.83 -3.71 -13.53
C GLU A 86 -9.61 -2.98 -12.96
N LYS A 87 -9.82 -2.02 -12.06
CA LYS A 87 -8.76 -1.31 -11.34
C LYS A 87 -8.37 -1.98 -10.03
N TYR A 88 -9.10 -2.98 -9.60
CA TYR A 88 -8.85 -3.67 -8.32
C TYR A 88 -8.66 -5.17 -8.55
N LEU A 89 -7.41 -5.61 -8.52
CA LEU A 89 -7.03 -7.02 -8.68
C LEU A 89 -7.13 -7.74 -7.34
N ILE A 90 -7.49 -9.02 -7.39
CA ILE A 90 -7.64 -9.87 -6.21
C ILE A 90 -7.09 -11.28 -6.45
N GLY A 91 -6.76 -11.98 -5.39
CA GLY A 91 -6.38 -13.40 -5.41
C GLY A 91 -4.91 -13.62 -5.07
N ASP A 92 -4.34 -14.71 -5.55
CA ASP A 92 -2.93 -15.07 -5.30
C ASP A 92 -1.99 -14.12 -6.04
N PHE A 93 -1.25 -13.28 -5.27
CA PHE A 93 -0.32 -12.32 -5.85
C PHE A 93 0.77 -12.98 -6.72
N SER A 94 1.20 -14.20 -6.38
CA SER A 94 2.21 -14.91 -7.15
C SER A 94 1.77 -15.14 -8.61
N LYS A 95 0.48 -15.35 -8.84
CA LYS A 95 -0.16 -15.60 -10.14
C LYS A 95 -0.66 -14.34 -10.83
N THR A 96 -0.81 -13.22 -10.10
CA THR A 96 -1.32 -11.97 -10.64
C THR A 96 -0.33 -11.38 -11.65
N LYS A 97 -0.79 -11.03 -12.85
CA LYS A 97 0.04 -10.34 -13.86
C LYS A 97 0.04 -8.84 -13.56
N ILE A 98 1.24 -8.26 -13.40
CA ILE A 98 1.42 -6.84 -13.15
C ILE A 98 2.23 -6.25 -14.30
N CYS A 99 1.71 -5.16 -14.88
CA CYS A 99 2.46 -4.34 -15.84
C CYS A 99 3.53 -3.50 -15.13
N LYS A 100 4.30 -2.73 -15.92
CA LYS A 100 5.22 -1.73 -15.36
C LYS A 100 4.48 -0.44 -15.07
N TYR A 101 4.80 0.16 -13.93
CA TYR A 101 4.27 1.44 -13.45
C TYR A 101 5.41 2.37 -13.06
N ASP A 102 5.21 3.68 -13.13
CA ASP A 102 6.21 4.65 -12.68
C ASP A 102 6.47 4.53 -11.18
N ALA A 103 5.42 4.28 -10.40
CA ALA A 103 5.57 4.06 -8.98
C ALA A 103 4.81 2.81 -8.49
N ILE A 104 5.31 2.24 -7.39
CA ILE A 104 4.58 1.35 -6.50
C ILE A 104 4.16 2.17 -5.29
N TYR A 105 2.96 1.93 -4.80
CA TYR A 105 2.43 2.49 -3.56
C TYR A 105 2.02 1.35 -2.63
N SER A 106 2.43 1.40 -1.38
CA SER A 106 2.02 0.43 -0.35
C SER A 106 2.04 1.09 1.01
N THR A 107 0.92 1.06 1.72
CA THR A 107 0.76 1.70 3.02
C THR A 107 0.12 0.76 4.00
N GLU A 108 0.76 0.58 5.17
CA GLU A 108 0.30 -0.26 6.29
C GLU A 108 -0.06 -1.70 5.81
N VAL A 109 0.91 -2.36 5.14
CA VAL A 109 0.75 -3.71 4.58
C VAL A 109 1.85 -4.65 5.04
N PHE A 110 3.10 -4.18 5.04
CA PHE A 110 4.26 -5.05 5.23
C PHE A 110 4.40 -5.52 6.68
N GLU A 111 3.85 -4.81 7.64
CA GLU A 111 3.75 -5.23 9.04
C GLU A 111 2.88 -6.47 9.25
N HIS A 112 2.03 -6.80 8.28
CA HIS A 112 1.20 -8.02 8.28
C HIS A 112 1.87 -9.22 7.59
N MET A 113 3.08 -9.06 7.07
CA MET A 113 3.79 -10.07 6.30
C MET A 113 5.05 -10.54 7.03
N THR A 114 5.37 -11.82 6.95
CA THR A 114 6.69 -12.31 7.40
C THR A 114 7.79 -11.85 6.45
N ASP A 115 9.06 -11.90 6.90
CA ASP A 115 10.20 -11.57 6.03
C ASP A 115 10.27 -12.47 4.80
N GLU A 116 9.93 -13.76 4.95
CA GLU A 116 9.91 -14.70 3.83
C GLU A 116 8.80 -14.36 2.80
N GLU A 117 7.68 -13.84 3.25
CA GLU A 117 6.61 -13.38 2.36
C GLU A 117 7.02 -12.10 1.64
N ILE A 118 7.67 -11.17 2.33
CA ILE A 118 8.21 -9.94 1.76
C ILE A 118 9.26 -10.30 0.69
N ASP A 119 10.21 -11.20 0.99
CA ASP A 119 11.23 -11.66 0.05
C ASP A 119 10.64 -12.29 -1.22
N LYS A 120 9.47 -12.93 -1.12
CA LYS A 120 8.77 -13.49 -2.29
C LYS A 120 8.08 -12.43 -3.15
N VAL A 121 7.53 -11.37 -2.57
CA VAL A 121 6.78 -10.36 -3.32
C VAL A 121 7.67 -9.25 -3.88
N MET A 122 8.73 -8.86 -3.16
CA MET A 122 9.61 -7.74 -3.53
C MET A 122 10.25 -7.86 -4.92
N PRO A 123 10.73 -9.03 -5.38
CA PRO A 123 11.28 -9.16 -6.74
C PRO A 123 10.26 -8.85 -7.83
N LYS A 124 8.97 -9.15 -7.59
CA LYS A 124 7.89 -8.87 -8.52
C LYS A 124 7.51 -7.39 -8.51
N LEU A 125 7.45 -6.78 -7.32
CA LEU A 125 7.23 -5.34 -7.16
C LEU A 125 8.39 -4.54 -7.78
N TYR A 126 9.65 -4.98 -7.59
CA TYR A 126 10.82 -4.37 -8.23
C TYR A 126 10.73 -4.40 -9.75
N LYS A 127 10.35 -5.55 -10.35
CA LYS A 127 10.16 -5.67 -11.80
C LYS A 127 9.06 -4.77 -12.33
N ALA A 128 7.98 -4.60 -11.56
CA ALA A 128 6.85 -3.74 -11.91
C ALA A 128 7.13 -2.24 -11.73
N CYS A 129 8.06 -1.87 -10.86
CA CYS A 129 8.45 -0.49 -10.58
C CYS A 129 9.41 0.05 -11.65
N ASN A 130 9.15 1.26 -12.17
CA ASN A 130 10.09 1.96 -13.05
C ASN A 130 10.94 3.00 -12.31
N LYS A 131 10.36 3.74 -11.33
CA LYS A 131 11.02 4.91 -10.71
C LYS A 131 11.02 4.87 -9.19
N TYR A 132 9.82 4.87 -8.55
CA TYR A 132 9.68 5.12 -7.12
C TYR A 132 8.83 4.06 -6.42
N PHE A 133 9.11 3.86 -5.14
CA PHE A 133 8.26 3.10 -4.23
C PHE A 133 7.87 4.02 -3.06
N TYR A 134 6.60 4.37 -2.96
CA TYR A 134 6.03 5.06 -1.80
C TYR A 134 5.59 4.02 -0.77
N PHE A 135 6.07 4.14 0.44
CA PHE A 135 5.94 3.11 1.47
C PHE A 135 5.61 3.70 2.83
N THR A 136 4.66 3.08 3.52
CA THR A 136 4.50 3.26 4.96
C THR A 136 4.29 1.89 5.62
N SER A 137 4.78 1.76 6.85
CA SER A 137 4.52 0.64 7.74
C SER A 137 4.79 1.11 9.15
N THR A 138 3.90 0.84 10.09
CA THR A 138 4.02 1.33 11.46
C THR A 138 5.36 0.90 12.09
N PRO A 139 6.12 1.84 12.71
CA PRO A 139 7.44 1.54 13.27
C PRO A 139 7.39 1.20 14.77
N PHE A 140 6.23 1.13 15.37
CA PHE A 140 6.06 0.89 16.81
C PHE A 140 4.85 0.00 17.08
N TYR A 141 4.97 -0.78 18.15
CA TYR A 141 3.84 -1.51 18.69
C TYR A 141 2.86 -0.54 19.34
N SER A 142 1.58 -0.86 19.28
CA SER A 142 0.55 -0.13 20.01
C SER A 142 0.83 -0.18 21.52
N ALA A 143 0.38 0.85 22.22
CA ALA A 143 0.35 0.81 23.69
C ALA A 143 -0.62 -0.25 24.22
N ASP A 144 -1.58 -0.67 23.42
CA ASP A 144 -2.46 -1.80 23.65
C ASP A 144 -1.92 -3.04 22.90
N PRO A 145 -1.38 -4.06 23.64
CA PRO A 145 -0.83 -5.26 23.02
C PRO A 145 -1.87 -6.09 22.25
N ASP A 146 -3.13 -5.99 22.63
CA ASP A 146 -4.22 -6.72 21.96
C ASP A 146 -4.52 -6.08 20.60
N PHE A 147 -4.33 -4.78 20.44
CA PHE A 147 -4.51 -4.08 19.18
C PHE A 147 -3.63 -4.66 18.07
N ASP A 148 -2.31 -4.76 18.28
CA ASP A 148 -1.40 -5.28 17.26
C ASP A 148 -1.72 -6.73 16.89
N LYS A 149 -2.07 -7.56 17.88
CA LYS A 149 -2.49 -8.94 17.67
C LYS A 149 -3.79 -9.03 16.87
N GLU A 150 -4.78 -8.21 17.20
CA GLU A 150 -6.07 -8.17 16.52
C GLU A 150 -5.93 -7.71 15.06
N TRP A 151 -5.02 -6.77 14.79
CA TRP A 151 -4.73 -6.30 13.43
C TRP A 151 -3.72 -7.16 12.68
N GLY A 152 -3.10 -8.15 13.37
CA GLY A 152 -2.13 -9.06 12.75
C GLY A 152 -0.81 -8.37 12.41
N HIS A 153 -0.38 -7.40 13.21
CA HIS A 153 0.94 -6.79 13.11
C HIS A 153 1.99 -7.78 13.63
N ILE A 154 2.62 -8.51 12.74
CA ILE A 154 3.59 -9.56 13.06
C ILE A 154 5.03 -9.18 12.74
N ASN A 155 5.25 -8.08 12.02
CA ASN A 155 6.56 -7.68 11.49
C ASN A 155 6.76 -6.17 11.56
N ILE A 156 6.85 -5.64 12.77
CA ILE A 156 7.10 -4.22 13.01
C ILE A 156 8.61 -3.97 12.98
N LYS A 157 9.05 -3.07 12.11
CA LYS A 157 10.45 -2.69 11.93
C LYS A 157 10.64 -1.18 12.09
N GLN A 158 11.79 -0.79 12.63
CA GLN A 158 12.22 0.61 12.64
C GLN A 158 12.58 1.09 11.23
N LYS A 159 12.62 2.41 11.04
CA LYS A 159 12.90 3.04 9.75
C LYS A 159 14.17 2.50 9.09
N GLU A 160 15.23 2.35 9.86
CA GLU A 160 16.55 1.89 9.37
C GLU A 160 16.49 0.45 8.87
N GLU A 161 15.68 -0.40 9.50
CA GLU A 161 15.49 -1.79 9.09
C GLU A 161 14.72 -1.87 7.77
N TRP A 162 13.68 -1.04 7.59
CA TRP A 162 12.98 -0.91 6.32
C TRP A 162 13.90 -0.39 5.22
N ILE A 163 14.74 0.63 5.50
CA ILE A 163 15.73 1.15 4.54
C ILE A 163 16.69 0.05 4.11
N ALA A 164 17.21 -0.75 5.06
CA ALA A 164 18.12 -1.86 4.75
C ALA A 164 17.44 -2.95 3.89
N LEU A 165 16.18 -3.30 4.20
CA LEU A 165 15.40 -4.27 3.44
C LEU A 165 15.17 -3.78 2.00
N PHE A 166 14.71 -2.54 1.82
CA PHE A 166 14.50 -1.97 0.48
C PHE A 166 15.80 -1.86 -0.32
N TYR A 167 16.90 -1.51 0.35
CA TYR A 167 18.22 -1.47 -0.28
C TYR A 167 18.64 -2.86 -0.81
N HIS A 168 18.41 -3.91 -0.03
CA HIS A 168 18.65 -5.30 -0.44
C HIS A 168 17.85 -5.66 -1.69
N HIS A 169 16.61 -5.19 -1.79
CA HIS A 169 15.73 -5.44 -2.93
C HIS A 169 15.88 -4.45 -4.10
N GLY A 170 16.95 -3.66 -4.13
CA GLY A 170 17.30 -2.82 -5.27
C GLY A 170 16.69 -1.44 -5.27
N PHE A 171 16.31 -0.92 -4.11
CA PHE A 171 15.81 0.44 -3.94
C PHE A 171 16.73 1.25 -3.01
N ASP A 172 16.99 2.50 -3.37
CA ASP A 172 17.68 3.45 -2.51
C ASP A 172 16.65 4.34 -1.79
N TYR A 173 16.85 4.56 -0.49
CA TYR A 173 16.07 5.56 0.24
C TYR A 173 16.29 6.95 -0.37
N LEU A 174 15.21 7.66 -0.66
CA LEU A 174 15.24 8.98 -1.26
C LEU A 174 14.92 10.07 -0.23
N GLN A 175 13.78 9.96 0.45
CA GLN A 175 13.31 10.96 1.40
C GLN A 175 12.15 10.44 2.26
N ASP A 176 11.85 11.15 3.34
CA ASP A 176 10.61 10.97 4.07
C ASP A 176 9.40 11.45 3.26
N ALA A 177 8.27 10.80 3.49
CA ALA A 177 6.98 11.12 2.89
C ALA A 177 5.92 11.24 3.99
N LYS A 178 5.56 12.45 4.35
CA LYS A 178 4.65 12.73 5.47
C LYS A 178 3.20 13.00 5.03
N ASP A 179 2.85 12.57 3.83
CA ASP A 179 1.53 12.84 3.25
C ASP A 179 0.42 12.03 3.94
N VAL A 180 0.72 10.77 4.30
CA VAL A 180 -0.24 9.84 4.92
C VAL A 180 0.04 9.69 6.41
N CYS A 181 1.30 9.55 6.79
CA CYS A 181 1.73 9.42 8.19
C CYS A 181 3.14 9.97 8.38
N SER A 182 3.56 10.15 9.63
CA SER A 182 4.88 10.74 9.95
C SER A 182 6.08 9.83 9.64
N TRP A 183 5.85 8.54 9.43
CA TRP A 183 6.88 7.52 9.17
C TRP A 183 6.94 7.03 7.72
N GLY A 184 6.23 7.68 6.82
CA GLY A 184 6.27 7.33 5.40
C GLY A 184 7.62 7.63 4.76
N MET A 185 7.95 6.87 3.73
CA MET A 185 9.21 6.90 3.00
C MET A 185 8.98 6.79 1.49
N ILE A 186 9.85 7.44 0.73
CA ILE A 186 9.94 7.24 -0.72
C ILE A 186 11.32 6.64 -1.01
N PHE A 187 11.30 5.57 -1.79
CA PHE A 187 12.49 4.92 -2.30
C PHE A 187 12.58 5.12 -3.81
N LYS A 188 13.80 5.21 -4.33
CA LYS A 188 14.08 5.26 -5.75
C LYS A 188 14.62 3.91 -6.22
N LYS A 189 14.09 3.39 -7.31
CA LYS A 189 14.62 2.19 -7.92
C LYS A 189 16.06 2.42 -8.38
N LYS A 190 16.97 1.50 -8.01
CA LYS A 190 18.35 1.50 -8.52
C LYS A 190 18.34 1.30 -10.03
N GLN A 191 19.08 2.14 -10.74
CA GLN A 191 19.36 1.87 -12.14
C GLN A 191 20.34 0.70 -12.19
N ASN A 192 20.00 -0.35 -12.93
CA ASN A 192 20.96 -1.42 -13.17
C ASN A 192 22.19 -0.78 -13.84
N MET A 193 23.34 -0.98 -13.20
CA MET A 193 24.64 -0.70 -13.84
C MET A 193 24.88 -1.67 -14.99
#